data_bb64772de81d7b0669874b9bd8db7bf8
#
_entry.id   bb64772de81d7b0669874b9bd8db7bf8
#
_cell.length_a   1.000
_cell.length_b   1.000
_cell.length_c   1.000
_cell.angle_alpha   90.00
_cell.angle_beta   90.00
_cell.angle_gamma   90.00
#
_symmetry.space_group_name_H-M   'P 1'
#
loop_
_entity.id
_entity.type
_entity.pdbx_description
1 polymer ?
#
loop_
_entity_poly.entity_id
_entity_poly.type
_entity_poly.pdbx_seq_one_letter_code
_entity_poly.pdbx_strand_id
1 'polypeptide(L)'
;MNSFIQALAQKAVELDPSFLTGRPTDIQQQQSWSRKIDIGDFSILAIGEQSHGTHEFFKARISLIRLLVKQQPVTKIGLEAPMAEVENLNTYLLSDSGDLKMILKSFQLYSYECEEFVDLVETVKIINAQHGKKISFFGFDFQSPYQVLNNLKRYGKNHELAQTVDALVSDYTQLNAYVSQHAISPDDFRSLDSLSQLVIKPLETNAKSSRIKDGFLEKNLIQYQQFLSLNDPEKNRADVQVMSQMRDSLMAQNVLREYSSGQKMILLAHNAHVQKTADAYSRTMGQFLLQAIGAMQYRCIGLTTSRGFFTAYNPQQQKITATNSVIPPHSDAFEFYFSKIAKPIFFLPTSGMTALNPDSGPDKYRLLPYGVPKNQFIRGNLLQAFDYIIHIENTTGNKSFYLH
;
A
#
# COMPACT_ATOMS: atom_id res chain seq x y z
N MET A 1 31.05 12.89 -8.69
CA MET A 1 30.62 11.51 -8.39
C MET A 1 31.14 11.04 -7.02
N ASN A 2 32.45 11.12 -6.76
CA ASN A 2 33.00 10.58 -5.49
C ASN A 2 32.48 11.29 -4.23
N SER A 3 32.34 12.61 -4.21
CA SER A 3 31.89 13.35 -3.02
C SER A 3 30.43 13.01 -2.63
N PHE A 4 29.56 12.86 -3.61
CA PHE A 4 28.15 12.50 -3.35
C PHE A 4 28.04 11.06 -2.81
N ILE A 5 28.75 10.09 -3.41
CA ILE A 5 28.81 8.71 -2.90
C ILE A 5 29.38 8.68 -1.48
N GLN A 6 30.43 9.44 -1.21
CA GLN A 6 31.04 9.53 0.12
C GLN A 6 30.04 10.08 1.16
N ALA A 7 29.32 11.14 0.82
CA ALA A 7 28.29 11.71 1.70
C ALA A 7 27.16 10.69 1.99
N LEU A 8 26.69 9.98 0.95
CA LEU A 8 25.72 8.90 1.12
C LEU A 8 26.26 7.78 2.03
N ALA A 9 27.48 7.32 1.76
CA ALA A 9 28.12 6.22 2.50
C ALA A 9 28.36 6.55 3.99
N GLN A 10 28.69 7.82 4.31
CA GLN A 10 28.85 8.30 5.68
C GLN A 10 27.52 8.31 6.47
N LYS A 11 26.42 8.66 5.83
CA LYS A 11 25.09 8.69 6.48
C LYS A 11 24.37 7.34 6.45
N ALA A 12 24.69 6.48 5.49
CA ALA A 12 24.11 5.16 5.38
C ALA A 12 24.54 4.26 6.54
N VAL A 13 23.60 3.77 7.31
CA VAL A 13 23.83 2.86 8.44
C VAL A 13 23.61 1.43 7.95
N GLU A 14 24.66 0.62 7.94
CA GLU A 14 24.56 -0.78 7.51
C GLU A 14 23.68 -1.59 8.45
N LEU A 15 22.76 -2.35 7.86
CA LEU A 15 21.90 -3.30 8.56
C LEU A 15 22.43 -4.73 8.36
N ASP A 16 22.38 -5.50 9.42
CA ASP A 16 22.75 -6.92 9.40
C ASP A 16 21.73 -7.72 8.55
N PRO A 17 22.15 -8.78 7.81
CA PRO A 17 21.24 -9.62 7.04
C PRO A 17 20.05 -10.20 7.83
N SER A 18 20.17 -10.34 9.16
CA SER A 18 19.06 -10.76 10.02
C SER A 18 17.87 -9.80 9.98
N PHE A 19 18.06 -8.57 9.49
CA PHE A 19 16.95 -7.65 9.20
C PHE A 19 15.92 -8.25 8.23
N LEU A 20 16.33 -9.12 7.32
CA LEU A 20 15.49 -9.75 6.31
C LEU A 20 15.13 -11.22 6.62
N THR A 21 15.66 -11.81 7.69
CA THR A 21 15.48 -13.25 7.96
C THR A 21 14.55 -13.55 9.15
N GLY A 22 14.09 -12.54 9.87
CA GLY A 22 13.23 -12.73 11.04
C GLY A 22 11.97 -13.53 10.74
N ARG A 23 11.73 -14.61 11.51
CA ARG A 23 10.49 -15.41 11.45
C ARG A 23 9.41 -14.77 12.31
N PRO A 24 8.12 -15.04 12.09
CA PRO A 24 7.05 -14.57 12.95
C PRO A 24 7.26 -14.85 14.44
N THR A 25 7.90 -15.96 14.78
CA THR A 25 8.19 -16.39 16.15
C THR A 25 9.38 -15.68 16.83
N ASP A 26 10.24 -14.99 16.08
CA ASP A 26 11.49 -14.40 16.61
C ASP A 26 11.29 -13.01 17.27
N ILE A 27 10.08 -12.71 17.74
CA ILE A 27 9.69 -11.38 18.26
C ILE A 27 10.50 -10.97 19.49
N GLN A 28 10.98 -11.91 20.28
CA GLN A 28 11.70 -11.61 21.53
C GLN A 28 13.19 -11.31 21.32
N GLN A 29 13.77 -11.72 20.21
CA GLN A 29 15.20 -11.50 19.96
C GLN A 29 15.47 -10.02 19.64
N GLN A 30 16.29 -9.38 20.49
CA GLN A 30 16.78 -8.04 20.24
C GLN A 30 17.91 -8.13 19.19
N GLN A 31 17.58 -7.82 17.96
CA GLN A 31 18.52 -7.91 16.84
C GLN A 31 19.46 -6.71 16.82
N SER A 32 20.70 -6.90 16.39
CA SER A 32 21.77 -5.88 16.35
C SER A 32 21.38 -4.63 15.55
N TRP A 33 20.57 -4.80 14.51
CA TRP A 33 20.10 -3.72 13.64
C TRP A 33 19.03 -2.81 14.31
N SER A 34 18.30 -3.30 15.31
CA SER A 34 17.18 -2.57 15.91
C SER A 34 17.58 -1.26 16.60
N ARG A 35 18.83 -1.17 17.06
CA ARG A 35 19.40 0.05 17.65
C ARG A 35 19.92 1.04 16.62
N LYS A 36 20.02 0.62 15.36
CA LYS A 36 20.58 1.42 14.27
C LYS A 36 19.48 2.20 13.50
N ILE A 37 18.21 1.85 13.71
CA ILE A 37 17.06 2.49 13.07
C ILE A 37 16.41 3.41 14.09
N ASP A 38 16.56 4.71 13.88
CA ASP A 38 15.86 5.75 14.62
C ASP A 38 14.95 6.53 13.67
N ILE A 39 13.63 6.40 13.88
CA ILE A 39 12.60 7.05 13.06
C ILE A 39 12.05 8.31 13.78
N GLY A 40 12.36 8.46 15.06
CA GLY A 40 11.81 9.54 15.88
C GLY A 40 10.30 9.37 16.12
N ASP A 41 9.66 10.50 16.48
CA ASP A 41 8.23 10.51 16.73
C ASP A 41 7.42 10.72 15.44
N PHE A 42 6.20 10.15 15.39
CA PHE A 42 5.27 10.26 14.29
C PHE A 42 3.84 9.98 14.77
N SER A 43 2.84 10.40 14.03
CA SER A 43 1.46 9.91 14.13
C SER A 43 1.15 8.88 13.06
N ILE A 44 1.59 9.14 11.83
CA ILE A 44 1.45 8.24 10.69
C ILE A 44 2.85 7.98 10.11
N LEU A 45 3.28 6.72 10.13
CA LEU A 45 4.48 6.28 9.45
C LEU A 45 4.09 5.42 8.25
N ALA A 46 4.40 5.88 7.05
CA ALA A 46 4.21 5.09 5.84
C ALA A 46 5.49 4.32 5.48
N ILE A 47 5.37 3.03 5.18
CA ILE A 47 6.46 2.16 4.73
C ILE A 47 6.14 1.75 3.30
N GLY A 48 6.83 2.38 2.36
CA GLY A 48 6.67 2.15 0.95
C GLY A 48 7.28 0.82 0.48
N GLU A 49 7.09 0.53 -0.79
CA GLU A 49 7.81 -0.50 -1.55
C GLU A 49 7.98 -0.04 -2.99
N GLN A 50 9.11 -0.34 -3.58
CA GLN A 50 9.42 0.04 -4.95
C GLN A 50 8.69 -0.84 -5.99
N SER A 51 8.28 -2.03 -5.57
CA SER A 51 7.51 -3.00 -6.34
C SER A 51 6.66 -3.86 -5.41
N HIS A 52 5.46 -4.23 -5.85
CA HIS A 52 4.52 -4.99 -5.04
C HIS A 52 4.90 -6.45 -4.77
N GLY A 53 5.78 -7.03 -5.56
CA GLY A 53 6.07 -8.47 -5.53
C GLY A 53 7.50 -8.81 -5.09
N THR A 54 8.10 -8.04 -4.19
CA THR A 54 9.48 -8.27 -3.73
C THR A 54 9.51 -8.90 -2.34
N HIS A 55 10.14 -10.07 -2.23
CA HIS A 55 10.28 -10.84 -1.00
C HIS A 55 10.91 -10.02 0.13
N GLU A 56 12.04 -9.40 -0.13
CA GLU A 56 12.83 -8.68 0.86
C GLU A 56 12.11 -7.43 1.38
N PHE A 57 11.24 -6.81 0.58
CA PHE A 57 10.44 -5.68 1.04
C PHE A 57 9.39 -6.09 2.08
N PHE A 58 8.76 -7.25 1.91
CA PHE A 58 7.88 -7.80 2.94
C PHE A 58 8.65 -8.13 4.23
N LYS A 59 9.83 -8.74 4.10
CA LYS A 59 10.67 -9.05 5.29
C LYS A 59 11.11 -7.78 6.00
N ALA A 60 11.48 -6.72 5.27
CA ALA A 60 11.79 -5.41 5.85
C ALA A 60 10.60 -4.81 6.58
N ARG A 61 9.39 -4.85 5.99
CA ARG A 61 8.15 -4.38 6.62
C ARG A 61 7.85 -5.14 7.91
N ILE A 62 7.97 -6.48 7.91
CA ILE A 62 7.79 -7.30 9.12
C ILE A 62 8.76 -6.88 10.21
N SER A 63 10.04 -6.71 9.90
CA SER A 63 11.06 -6.30 10.85
C SER A 63 10.82 -4.91 11.42
N LEU A 64 10.42 -3.95 10.57
CA LEU A 64 10.06 -2.60 11.00
C LEU A 64 8.81 -2.61 11.89
N ILE A 65 7.77 -3.35 11.54
CA ILE A 65 6.55 -3.46 12.37
C ILE A 65 6.91 -3.99 13.77
N ARG A 66 7.73 -5.05 13.85
CA ARG A 66 8.19 -5.60 15.13
C ARG A 66 8.95 -4.58 15.97
N LEU A 67 9.85 -3.82 15.34
CA LEU A 67 10.61 -2.78 16.00
C LEU A 67 9.69 -1.68 16.53
N LEU A 68 8.86 -1.14 15.65
CA LEU A 68 8.01 0.02 15.93
C LEU A 68 6.94 -0.27 16.98
N VAL A 69 6.33 -1.45 16.93
CA VAL A 69 5.33 -1.84 17.93
C VAL A 69 5.94 -1.99 19.34
N LYS A 70 7.24 -2.31 19.45
CA LYS A 70 7.94 -2.31 20.74
C LYS A 70 8.25 -0.89 21.26
N GLN A 71 8.58 0.02 20.36
CA GLN A 71 9.03 1.38 20.68
C GLN A 71 7.90 2.39 20.78
N GLN A 72 6.79 2.15 20.09
CA GLN A 72 5.71 3.11 19.89
C GLN A 72 4.34 2.45 20.13
N PRO A 73 3.33 3.20 20.59
CA PRO A 73 1.97 2.69 20.81
C PRO A 73 1.18 2.57 19.50
N VAL A 74 1.71 1.80 18.53
CA VAL A 74 1.02 1.54 17.27
C VAL A 74 -0.23 0.72 17.53
N THR A 75 -1.37 1.17 16.98
CA THR A 75 -2.68 0.51 17.15
C THR A 75 -3.31 0.08 15.83
N LYS A 76 -2.88 0.65 14.70
CA LYS A 76 -3.45 0.34 13.39
C LYS A 76 -2.37 0.16 12.33
N ILE A 77 -2.63 -0.76 11.40
CA ILE A 77 -1.82 -0.95 10.18
C ILE A 77 -2.75 -0.79 8.99
N GLY A 78 -2.53 0.26 8.19
CA GLY A 78 -3.26 0.52 6.95
C GLY A 78 -2.63 -0.21 5.78
N LEU A 79 -3.45 -0.73 4.88
CA LEU A 79 -3.06 -1.44 3.68
C LEU A 79 -3.60 -0.72 2.44
N GLU A 80 -2.78 -0.63 1.38
CA GLU A 80 -3.22 -0.25 0.03
C GLU A 80 -4.08 -1.38 -0.56
N ALA A 81 -5.23 -1.60 0.06
CA ALA A 81 -6.18 -2.65 -0.29
C ALA A 81 -7.60 -2.17 0.00
N PRO A 82 -8.62 -2.75 -0.64
CA PRO A 82 -10.00 -2.32 -0.47
C PRO A 82 -10.48 -2.50 0.98
N MET A 83 -11.19 -1.48 1.48
CA MET A 83 -11.60 -1.40 2.90
C MET A 83 -12.45 -2.60 3.35
N ALA A 84 -13.39 -3.04 2.51
CA ALA A 84 -14.32 -4.12 2.86
C ALA A 84 -13.63 -5.49 2.97
N GLU A 85 -12.67 -5.74 2.11
CA GLU A 85 -11.88 -6.98 2.07
C GLU A 85 -10.94 -7.08 3.28
N VAL A 86 -10.29 -5.95 3.62
CA VAL A 86 -9.36 -5.89 4.77
C VAL A 86 -10.09 -6.11 6.11
N GLU A 87 -11.35 -5.75 6.23
CA GLU A 87 -12.11 -5.99 7.46
C GLU A 87 -12.20 -7.49 7.82
N ASN A 88 -12.16 -8.37 6.83
CA ASN A 88 -12.14 -9.82 7.05
C ASN A 88 -10.85 -10.29 7.73
N LEU A 89 -9.72 -9.57 7.57
CA LEU A 89 -8.48 -9.88 8.31
C LEU A 89 -8.63 -9.62 9.81
N ASN A 90 -9.37 -8.59 10.21
CA ASN A 90 -9.60 -8.31 11.61
C ASN A 90 -10.42 -9.41 12.27
N THR A 91 -11.38 -9.99 11.56
CA THR A 91 -12.12 -11.16 12.04
C THR A 91 -11.18 -12.34 12.29
N TYR A 92 -10.27 -12.61 11.34
CA TYR A 92 -9.25 -13.66 11.53
C TYR A 92 -8.30 -13.38 12.70
N LEU A 93 -7.84 -12.14 12.87
CA LEU A 93 -6.97 -11.75 13.97
C LEU A 93 -7.62 -11.93 15.36
N LEU A 94 -8.93 -11.70 15.46
CA LEU A 94 -9.64 -11.67 16.73
C LEU A 94 -10.26 -13.02 17.11
N SER A 95 -10.70 -13.81 16.14
CA SER A 95 -11.51 -15.01 16.40
C SER A 95 -10.75 -16.32 16.19
N ASP A 96 -9.53 -16.27 15.67
CA ASP A 96 -8.75 -17.45 15.26
C ASP A 96 -9.51 -18.38 14.28
N SER A 97 -10.51 -17.84 13.61
CA SER A 97 -11.38 -18.56 12.69
C SER A 97 -11.20 -18.07 11.26
N GLY A 98 -11.31 -18.98 10.32
CA GLY A 98 -11.21 -18.72 8.88
C GLY A 98 -9.90 -19.22 8.27
N ASP A 99 -9.91 -19.31 6.96
CA ASP A 99 -8.72 -19.62 6.15
C ASP A 99 -8.08 -18.31 5.66
N LEU A 100 -6.91 -17.98 6.21
CA LEU A 100 -6.21 -16.74 5.86
C LEU A 100 -5.92 -16.64 4.36
N LYS A 101 -5.53 -17.75 3.71
CA LYS A 101 -5.26 -17.73 2.26
C LYS A 101 -6.52 -17.43 1.44
N MET A 102 -7.67 -17.93 1.88
CA MET A 102 -8.96 -17.61 1.24
C MET A 102 -9.35 -16.15 1.45
N ILE A 103 -9.10 -15.60 2.64
CA ILE A 103 -9.32 -14.17 2.93
C ILE A 103 -8.44 -13.32 2.02
N LEU A 104 -7.15 -13.64 1.87
CA LEU A 104 -6.23 -12.89 1.02
C LEU A 104 -6.63 -12.97 -0.46
N LYS A 105 -7.08 -14.13 -0.94
CA LYS A 105 -7.61 -14.29 -2.30
C LYS A 105 -8.84 -13.42 -2.57
N SER A 106 -9.64 -13.11 -1.55
CA SER A 106 -10.80 -12.21 -1.73
C SER A 106 -10.40 -10.77 -2.06
N PHE A 107 -9.14 -10.37 -1.81
CA PHE A 107 -8.63 -9.05 -2.19
C PHE A 107 -8.53 -8.89 -3.71
N GLN A 108 -8.34 -9.99 -4.44
CA GLN A 108 -8.07 -10.00 -5.88
C GLN A 108 -6.86 -9.14 -6.28
N LEU A 109 -5.89 -9.09 -5.38
CA LEU A 109 -4.65 -8.32 -5.52
C LEU A 109 -3.46 -9.27 -5.32
N TYR A 110 -2.86 -9.75 -6.40
CA TYR A 110 -1.77 -10.73 -6.34
C TYR A 110 -0.61 -10.29 -5.43
N SER A 111 -0.46 -9.00 -5.20
CA SER A 111 0.56 -8.43 -4.30
C SER A 111 0.39 -8.87 -2.85
N TYR A 112 -0.84 -9.14 -2.41
CA TYR A 112 -1.15 -9.64 -1.07
C TYR A 112 -1.35 -11.16 -1.03
N GLU A 113 -1.48 -11.81 -2.18
CA GLU A 113 -1.71 -13.24 -2.30
C GLU A 113 -0.38 -14.00 -2.35
N CYS A 114 0.39 -13.91 -1.26
CA CYS A 114 1.73 -14.48 -1.12
C CYS A 114 2.03 -14.94 0.31
N GLU A 115 3.00 -15.86 0.44
CA GLU A 115 3.42 -16.40 1.75
C GLU A 115 4.00 -15.30 2.66
N GLU A 116 4.68 -14.31 2.12
CA GLU A 116 5.27 -13.21 2.89
C GLU A 116 4.20 -12.34 3.55
N PHE A 117 3.04 -12.15 2.91
CA PHE A 117 1.95 -11.41 3.53
C PHE A 117 1.22 -12.27 4.59
N VAL A 118 1.13 -13.58 4.40
CA VAL A 118 0.72 -14.51 5.47
C VAL A 118 1.64 -14.34 6.69
N ASP A 119 2.97 -14.36 6.50
CA ASP A 119 3.95 -14.14 7.58
C ASP A 119 3.74 -12.79 8.29
N LEU A 120 3.36 -11.74 7.56
CA LEU A 120 3.09 -10.42 8.13
C LEU A 120 1.84 -10.45 9.02
N VAL A 121 0.74 -11.03 8.55
CA VAL A 121 -0.51 -11.14 9.31
C VAL A 121 -0.31 -11.99 10.56
N GLU A 122 0.36 -13.15 10.43
CA GLU A 122 0.69 -14.02 11.56
C GLU A 122 1.61 -13.31 12.57
N THR A 123 2.55 -12.49 12.10
CA THR A 123 3.39 -11.67 12.98
C THR A 123 2.54 -10.71 13.83
N VAL A 124 1.57 -10.02 13.23
CA VAL A 124 0.68 -9.10 13.96
C VAL A 124 -0.19 -9.88 14.97
N LYS A 125 -0.70 -11.05 14.58
CA LYS A 125 -1.47 -11.93 15.46
C LYS A 125 -0.68 -12.37 16.70
N ILE A 126 0.57 -12.79 16.51
CA ILE A 126 1.46 -13.17 17.60
C ILE A 126 1.78 -11.97 18.50
N ILE A 127 2.02 -10.78 17.92
CA ILE A 127 2.24 -9.54 18.69
C ILE A 127 1.02 -9.24 19.56
N ASN A 128 -0.19 -9.34 19.02
CA ASN A 128 -1.42 -9.11 19.77
C ASN A 128 -1.57 -10.09 20.94
N ALA A 129 -1.31 -11.37 20.70
CA ALA A 129 -1.40 -12.41 21.72
C ALA A 129 -0.37 -12.25 22.84
N GLN A 130 0.89 -11.98 22.49
CA GLN A 130 2.00 -11.92 23.46
C GLN A 130 2.06 -10.64 24.29
N HIS A 131 1.61 -9.52 23.73
CA HIS A 131 1.74 -8.20 24.35
C HIS A 131 0.41 -7.60 24.80
N GLY A 132 -0.72 -8.33 24.70
CA GLY A 132 -2.04 -7.81 25.03
C GLY A 132 -2.42 -6.60 24.15
N LYS A 133 -1.77 -6.44 23.01
CA LYS A 133 -2.05 -5.34 22.06
C LYS A 133 -3.27 -5.67 21.21
N LYS A 134 -3.92 -4.64 20.72
CA LYS A 134 -5.07 -4.77 19.81
C LYS A 134 -4.77 -4.03 18.53
N ILE A 135 -3.70 -4.44 17.84
CA ILE A 135 -3.39 -3.91 16.52
C ILE A 135 -4.40 -4.47 15.54
N SER A 136 -5.06 -3.61 14.79
CA SER A 136 -5.99 -3.99 13.72
C SER A 136 -5.47 -3.54 12.36
N PHE A 137 -5.94 -4.22 11.31
CA PHE A 137 -5.75 -3.76 9.94
C PHE A 137 -6.91 -2.87 9.50
N PHE A 138 -6.66 -1.97 8.56
CA PHE A 138 -7.68 -1.28 7.81
C PHE A 138 -7.23 -1.10 6.35
N GLY A 139 -8.16 -1.21 5.42
CA GLY A 139 -7.93 -0.84 4.04
C GLY A 139 -8.15 0.66 3.86
N PHE A 140 -7.44 1.27 2.90
CA PHE A 140 -7.69 2.65 2.53
C PHE A 140 -7.92 2.83 1.03
N ASP A 141 -7.91 1.75 0.25
CA ASP A 141 -8.26 1.73 -1.17
C ASP A 141 -9.70 1.26 -1.40
N PHE A 142 -10.19 1.39 -2.63
CA PHE A 142 -11.59 1.17 -2.97
C PHE A 142 -11.79 0.63 -4.40
N GLN A 143 -10.76 0.01 -4.98
CA GLN A 143 -10.75 -0.40 -6.39
C GLN A 143 -11.67 -1.59 -6.73
N SER A 144 -12.16 -2.34 -5.74
CA SER A 144 -13.05 -3.49 -5.96
C SER A 144 -14.48 -3.21 -5.52
N PRO A 145 -15.51 -3.51 -6.34
CA PRO A 145 -16.91 -3.36 -5.96
C PRO A 145 -17.51 -4.62 -5.32
N TYR A 146 -16.87 -5.79 -5.44
CA TYR A 146 -17.53 -7.07 -5.16
C TYR A 146 -17.84 -7.31 -3.69
N GLN A 147 -16.82 -7.21 -2.83
CA GLN A 147 -17.03 -7.47 -1.39
C GLN A 147 -17.92 -6.40 -0.77
N VAL A 148 -17.74 -5.14 -1.17
CA VAL A 148 -18.57 -4.04 -0.67
C VAL A 148 -20.04 -4.22 -1.05
N LEU A 149 -20.34 -4.63 -2.28
CA LEU A 149 -21.70 -4.94 -2.72
C LEU A 149 -22.30 -6.12 -1.94
N ASN A 150 -21.53 -7.18 -1.74
CA ASN A 150 -21.93 -8.32 -0.91
C ASN A 150 -22.21 -7.92 0.54
N ASN A 151 -21.45 -6.99 1.10
CA ASN A 151 -21.68 -6.45 2.42
C ASN A 151 -22.97 -5.61 2.46
N LEU A 152 -23.18 -4.72 1.48
CA LEU A 152 -24.39 -3.89 1.39
C LEU A 152 -25.64 -4.73 1.21
N LYS A 153 -25.58 -5.85 0.50
CA LYS A 153 -26.68 -6.80 0.34
C LYS A 153 -27.28 -7.26 1.68
N ARG A 154 -26.45 -7.41 2.72
CA ARG A 154 -26.89 -7.85 4.07
C ARG A 154 -27.80 -6.84 4.75
N TYR A 155 -27.76 -5.58 4.36
CA TYR A 155 -28.62 -4.52 4.91
C TYR A 155 -29.97 -4.41 4.21
N GLY A 156 -30.17 -5.12 3.10
CA GLY A 156 -31.46 -5.18 2.38
C GLY A 156 -32.47 -5.99 3.17
N LYS A 157 -33.54 -5.34 3.61
CA LYS A 157 -34.68 -6.01 4.27
C LYS A 157 -35.64 -6.67 3.29
N ASN A 158 -35.50 -6.43 1.99
CA ASN A 158 -36.37 -6.91 0.93
C ASN A 158 -35.56 -7.64 -0.17
N HIS A 159 -36.26 -8.47 -0.91
CA HIS A 159 -35.67 -9.27 -2.00
C HIS A 159 -35.16 -8.41 -3.17
N GLU A 160 -35.77 -7.28 -3.39
CA GLU A 160 -35.46 -6.36 -4.49
C GLU A 160 -34.03 -5.80 -4.42
N LEU A 161 -33.58 -5.33 -3.24
CA LEU A 161 -32.20 -4.86 -3.06
C LEU A 161 -31.18 -5.99 -3.30
N ALA A 162 -31.49 -7.19 -2.85
CA ALA A 162 -30.61 -8.33 -3.07
C ALA A 162 -30.48 -8.66 -4.57
N GLN A 163 -31.58 -8.64 -5.31
CA GLN A 163 -31.60 -8.84 -6.76
C GLN A 163 -30.83 -7.74 -7.51
N THR A 164 -31.00 -6.48 -7.09
CA THR A 164 -30.26 -5.35 -7.68
C THR A 164 -28.75 -5.49 -7.47
N VAL A 165 -28.31 -5.92 -6.27
CA VAL A 165 -26.89 -6.18 -6.01
C VAL A 165 -26.37 -7.33 -6.87
N ASP A 166 -27.14 -8.40 -7.03
CA ASP A 166 -26.73 -9.53 -7.87
C ASP A 166 -26.60 -9.13 -9.35
N ALA A 167 -27.49 -8.28 -9.84
CA ALA A 167 -27.40 -7.69 -11.18
C ALA A 167 -26.13 -6.84 -11.32
N LEU A 168 -25.85 -5.93 -10.38
CA LEU A 168 -24.64 -5.12 -10.40
C LEU A 168 -23.36 -5.97 -10.41
N VAL A 169 -23.28 -7.00 -9.58
CA VAL A 169 -22.12 -7.91 -9.54
C VAL A 169 -21.94 -8.61 -10.89
N SER A 170 -23.05 -9.03 -11.52
CA SER A 170 -23.02 -9.63 -12.86
C SER A 170 -22.51 -8.63 -13.91
N ASP A 171 -23.02 -7.40 -13.91
CA ASP A 171 -22.64 -6.38 -14.88
C ASP A 171 -21.17 -5.99 -14.74
N TYR A 172 -20.68 -5.77 -13.50
CA TYR A 172 -19.27 -5.52 -13.26
C TYR A 172 -18.36 -6.68 -13.70
N THR A 173 -18.82 -7.93 -13.53
CA THR A 173 -18.08 -9.11 -13.98
C THR A 173 -17.97 -9.14 -15.49
N GLN A 174 -19.08 -8.83 -16.21
CA GLN A 174 -19.09 -8.80 -17.67
C GLN A 174 -18.22 -7.67 -18.22
N LEU A 175 -18.24 -6.50 -17.60
CA LEU A 175 -17.43 -5.35 -17.99
C LEU A 175 -15.96 -5.47 -17.56
N ASN A 176 -15.62 -6.47 -16.74
CA ASN A 176 -14.29 -6.63 -16.15
C ASN A 176 -13.81 -5.34 -15.45
N ALA A 177 -14.71 -4.65 -14.76
CA ALA A 177 -14.55 -3.29 -14.25
C ALA A 177 -13.94 -3.21 -12.83
N TYR A 178 -13.43 -4.28 -12.29
CA TYR A 178 -12.93 -4.31 -10.93
C TYR A 178 -11.46 -3.88 -10.79
N VAL A 179 -10.75 -3.76 -11.89
CA VAL A 179 -9.38 -3.24 -11.89
C VAL A 179 -9.37 -2.07 -12.85
N SER A 180 -9.11 -0.90 -12.34
CA SER A 180 -9.19 0.43 -12.97
C SER A 180 -8.36 0.65 -14.25
N GLN A 181 -8.00 -0.40 -14.97
CA GLN A 181 -7.22 -0.30 -16.20
C GLN A 181 -8.07 -0.22 -17.47
N HIS A 182 -9.39 -0.38 -17.34
CA HIS A 182 -10.30 -0.28 -18.48
C HIS A 182 -11.33 0.81 -18.17
N ALA A 183 -11.28 1.88 -18.94
CA ALA A 183 -12.29 2.92 -18.86
C ALA A 183 -13.67 2.33 -19.20
N ILE A 184 -14.61 2.42 -18.27
CA ILE A 184 -16.01 2.09 -18.51
C ILE A 184 -16.55 3.12 -19.51
N SER A 185 -17.33 2.69 -20.51
CA SER A 185 -17.94 3.63 -21.43
C SER A 185 -18.96 4.53 -20.71
N PRO A 186 -19.21 5.77 -21.18
CA PRO A 186 -20.20 6.64 -20.55
C PRO A 186 -21.60 6.03 -20.47
N ASP A 187 -22.00 5.22 -21.46
CA ASP A 187 -23.31 4.56 -21.48
C ASP A 187 -23.41 3.42 -20.47
N ASP A 188 -22.37 2.57 -20.41
CA ASP A 188 -22.28 1.51 -19.41
C ASP A 188 -22.24 2.09 -18.00
N PHE A 189 -21.47 3.16 -17.80
CA PHE A 189 -21.40 3.83 -16.51
C PHE A 189 -22.76 4.38 -16.07
N ARG A 190 -23.54 5.03 -16.96
CA ARG A 190 -24.87 5.54 -16.63
C ARG A 190 -25.82 4.41 -16.20
N SER A 191 -25.76 3.26 -16.86
CA SER A 191 -26.53 2.09 -16.48
C SER A 191 -26.15 1.56 -15.10
N LEU A 192 -24.84 1.40 -14.84
CA LEU A 192 -24.32 0.97 -13.55
C LEU A 192 -24.64 1.97 -12.43
N ASP A 193 -24.50 3.26 -12.67
CA ASP A 193 -24.82 4.29 -11.67
C ASP A 193 -26.31 4.29 -11.34
N SER A 194 -27.18 4.18 -12.33
CA SER A 194 -28.63 4.10 -12.14
C SER A 194 -29.02 2.92 -11.23
N LEU A 195 -28.48 1.73 -11.48
CA LEU A 195 -28.69 0.56 -10.63
C LEU A 195 -28.07 0.76 -9.24
N SER A 196 -26.89 1.36 -9.17
CA SER A 196 -26.18 1.63 -7.92
C SER A 196 -26.96 2.56 -7.00
N GLN A 197 -27.64 3.56 -7.56
CA GLN A 197 -28.49 4.49 -6.80
C GLN A 197 -29.69 3.79 -6.16
N LEU A 198 -30.19 2.69 -6.75
CA LEU A 198 -31.24 1.86 -6.12
C LEU A 198 -30.75 1.12 -4.88
N VAL A 199 -29.43 0.89 -4.74
CA VAL A 199 -28.82 0.32 -3.55
C VAL A 199 -28.44 1.41 -2.55
N ILE A 200 -27.77 2.46 -3.00
CA ILE A 200 -27.17 3.50 -2.15
C ILE A 200 -28.25 4.31 -1.42
N LYS A 201 -29.23 4.89 -2.17
CA LYS A 201 -30.22 5.82 -1.59
C LYS A 201 -31.06 5.25 -0.45
N PRO A 202 -31.61 4.02 -0.54
CA PRO A 202 -32.34 3.43 0.56
C PRO A 202 -31.46 3.19 1.80
N LEU A 203 -30.19 2.74 1.59
CA LEU A 203 -29.27 2.45 2.69
C LEU A 203 -28.80 3.73 3.37
N GLU A 204 -28.50 4.80 2.65
CA GLU A 204 -28.21 6.12 3.22
C GLU A 204 -29.39 6.68 4.04
N THR A 205 -30.60 6.55 3.53
CA THR A 205 -31.82 7.00 4.21
C THR A 205 -31.99 6.24 5.52
N ASN A 206 -31.80 4.92 5.49
CA ASN A 206 -31.84 4.07 6.68
C ASN A 206 -30.73 4.43 7.67
N ALA A 207 -29.50 4.66 7.21
CA ALA A 207 -28.36 5.07 8.06
C ALA A 207 -28.61 6.42 8.75
N LYS A 208 -29.17 7.40 8.02
CA LYS A 208 -29.50 8.73 8.58
C LYS A 208 -30.67 8.69 9.57
N SER A 209 -31.65 7.80 9.37
CA SER A 209 -32.82 7.65 10.24
C SER A 209 -32.57 6.76 11.47
N SER A 210 -31.50 5.98 11.46
CA SER A 210 -31.13 5.08 12.57
C SER A 210 -30.58 5.88 13.74
N ARG A 211 -31.07 5.58 14.96
CA ARG A 211 -30.50 6.12 16.20
C ARG A 211 -29.13 5.52 16.53
N ILE A 212 -28.80 4.38 15.94
CA ILE A 212 -27.54 3.68 16.13
C ILE A 212 -26.72 3.88 14.85
N LYS A 213 -25.55 4.55 14.98
CA LYS A 213 -24.60 4.66 13.88
C LYS A 213 -23.95 3.30 13.62
N ASP A 214 -24.17 2.77 12.44
CA ASP A 214 -23.51 1.55 11.98
C ASP A 214 -22.27 1.95 11.15
N GLY A 215 -21.12 1.97 11.80
CA GLY A 215 -19.84 2.35 11.17
C GLY A 215 -19.42 1.38 10.05
N PHE A 216 -19.87 0.12 10.09
CA PHE A 216 -19.60 -0.83 9.03
C PHE A 216 -20.40 -0.50 7.76
N LEU A 217 -21.70 -0.19 7.90
CA LEU A 217 -22.52 0.26 6.78
C LEU A 217 -21.93 1.55 6.16
N GLU A 218 -21.58 2.53 6.99
CA GLU A 218 -21.02 3.79 6.53
C GLU A 218 -19.73 3.59 5.72
N LYS A 219 -18.79 2.78 6.21
CA LYS A 219 -17.55 2.45 5.48
C LYS A 219 -17.82 1.80 4.13
N ASN A 220 -18.75 0.86 4.06
CA ASN A 220 -19.09 0.19 2.80
C ASN A 220 -19.75 1.15 1.81
N LEU A 221 -20.64 2.04 2.25
CA LEU A 221 -21.23 3.07 1.39
C LEU A 221 -20.16 4.04 0.85
N ILE A 222 -19.23 4.49 1.71
CA ILE A 222 -18.11 5.34 1.30
C ILE A 222 -17.26 4.64 0.23
N GLN A 223 -16.86 3.39 0.46
CA GLN A 223 -16.03 2.64 -0.50
C GLN A 223 -16.74 2.53 -1.85
N TYR A 224 -18.00 2.17 -1.85
CA TYR A 224 -18.74 1.99 -3.10
C TYR A 224 -18.94 3.31 -3.86
N GLN A 225 -19.24 4.39 -3.16
CA GLN A 225 -19.35 5.73 -3.77
C GLN A 225 -18.00 6.23 -4.31
N GLN A 226 -16.90 5.94 -3.65
CA GLN A 226 -15.56 6.26 -4.14
C GLN A 226 -15.21 5.44 -5.39
N PHE A 227 -15.56 4.15 -5.41
CA PHE A 227 -15.42 3.30 -6.59
C PHE A 227 -16.21 3.88 -7.78
N LEU A 228 -17.46 4.25 -7.60
CA LEU A 228 -18.27 4.89 -8.64
C LEU A 228 -17.65 6.22 -9.10
N SER A 229 -17.22 7.06 -8.16
CA SER A 229 -16.60 8.34 -8.50
C SER A 229 -15.33 8.19 -9.32
N LEU A 230 -14.48 7.20 -9.01
CA LEU A 230 -13.26 6.95 -9.77
C LEU A 230 -13.55 6.46 -11.19
N ASN A 231 -14.60 5.68 -11.36
CA ASN A 231 -15.00 5.10 -12.66
C ASN A 231 -15.97 5.99 -13.46
N ASP A 232 -16.38 7.14 -12.92
CA ASP A 232 -17.24 8.10 -13.60
C ASP A 232 -16.45 8.84 -14.71
N PRO A 233 -16.75 8.60 -16.00
CA PRO A 233 -16.00 9.18 -17.10
C PRO A 233 -16.13 10.71 -17.20
N GLU A 234 -17.18 11.31 -16.63
CA GLU A 234 -17.31 12.76 -16.55
C GLU A 234 -16.38 13.37 -15.50
N LYS A 235 -16.21 12.69 -14.35
CA LYS A 235 -15.33 13.14 -13.27
C LYS A 235 -13.87 12.90 -13.57
N ASN A 236 -13.54 11.71 -14.08
CA ASN A 236 -12.16 11.31 -14.34
C ASN A 236 -11.64 11.76 -15.72
N ARG A 237 -12.54 12.27 -16.60
CA ARG A 237 -12.23 12.75 -17.96
C ARG A 237 -11.50 11.73 -18.83
N ALA A 238 -11.59 10.44 -18.52
CA ALA A 238 -10.79 9.39 -19.11
C ALA A 238 -9.26 9.71 -19.09
N ASP A 239 -8.81 10.52 -18.14
CA ASP A 239 -7.44 10.99 -17.99
C ASP A 239 -6.76 10.26 -16.83
N VAL A 240 -5.68 9.54 -17.12
CA VAL A 240 -4.94 8.74 -16.15
C VAL A 240 -4.36 9.60 -15.01
N GLN A 241 -3.96 10.86 -15.30
CA GLN A 241 -3.45 11.76 -14.26
C GLN A 241 -4.56 12.20 -13.31
N VAL A 242 -5.73 12.52 -13.84
CA VAL A 242 -6.91 12.88 -13.04
C VAL A 242 -7.33 11.69 -12.19
N MET A 243 -7.41 10.49 -12.77
CA MET A 243 -7.76 9.26 -12.04
C MET A 243 -6.77 8.96 -10.92
N SER A 244 -5.47 9.04 -11.20
CA SER A 244 -4.40 8.83 -10.21
C SER A 244 -4.52 9.81 -9.05
N GLN A 245 -4.69 11.10 -9.33
CA GLN A 245 -4.83 12.12 -8.28
C GLN A 245 -6.12 11.96 -7.48
N MET A 246 -7.23 11.61 -8.12
CA MET A 246 -8.49 11.31 -7.44
C MET A 246 -8.32 10.14 -6.47
N ARG A 247 -7.73 9.03 -6.94
CA ARG A 247 -7.49 7.84 -6.11
C ARG A 247 -6.61 8.20 -4.90
N ASP A 248 -5.50 8.87 -5.10
CA ASP A 248 -4.59 9.25 -4.01
C ASP A 248 -5.23 10.22 -3.01
N SER A 249 -6.02 11.17 -3.48
CA SER A 249 -6.78 12.07 -2.61
C SER A 249 -7.81 11.31 -1.75
N LEU A 250 -8.55 10.38 -2.35
CA LEU A 250 -9.55 9.58 -1.65
C LEU A 250 -8.92 8.57 -0.68
N MET A 251 -7.80 7.95 -1.05
CA MET A 251 -7.02 7.11 -0.13
C MET A 251 -6.53 7.91 1.08
N ALA A 252 -6.02 9.13 0.89
CA ALA A 252 -5.63 10.00 2.00
C ALA A 252 -6.81 10.32 2.92
N GLN A 253 -7.99 10.62 2.37
CA GLN A 253 -9.20 10.84 3.16
C GLN A 253 -9.59 9.59 3.96
N ASN A 254 -9.47 8.38 3.39
CA ASN A 254 -9.76 7.13 4.09
C ASN A 254 -8.79 6.90 5.26
N VAL A 255 -7.49 7.18 5.06
CA VAL A 255 -6.51 7.15 6.15
C VAL A 255 -6.88 8.15 7.26
N LEU A 256 -7.25 9.39 6.90
CA LEU A 256 -7.61 10.43 7.86
C LEU A 256 -8.90 10.12 8.63
N ARG A 257 -9.85 9.37 8.05
CA ARG A 257 -11.03 8.87 8.80
C ARG A 257 -10.66 7.86 9.89
N GLU A 258 -9.64 7.06 9.64
CA GLU A 258 -9.13 6.09 10.63
C GLU A 258 -8.17 6.71 11.65
N TYR A 259 -7.66 7.90 11.37
CA TYR A 259 -6.73 8.62 12.23
C TYR A 259 -7.46 9.33 13.38
N SER A 260 -6.95 9.18 14.58
CA SER A 260 -7.36 9.96 15.77
C SER A 260 -6.14 10.55 16.44
N SER A 261 -6.26 11.77 16.94
CA SER A 261 -5.16 12.44 17.66
C SER A 261 -4.64 11.58 18.82
N GLY A 262 -3.33 11.47 18.92
CA GLY A 262 -2.66 10.64 19.94
C GLY A 262 -2.50 9.17 19.58
N GLN A 263 -3.11 8.69 18.49
CA GLN A 263 -2.87 7.35 17.99
C GLN A 263 -1.67 7.34 17.03
N LYS A 264 -0.99 6.19 16.98
CA LYS A 264 0.07 5.94 16.02
C LYS A 264 -0.34 4.81 15.08
N MET A 265 -0.15 5.04 13.78
CA MET A 265 -0.45 4.04 12.75
C MET A 265 0.70 3.88 11.77
N ILE A 266 0.77 2.70 11.18
CA ILE A 266 1.69 2.35 10.08
C ILE A 266 0.85 2.19 8.82
N LEU A 267 1.31 2.73 7.69
CA LEU A 267 0.71 2.49 6.37
C LEU A 267 1.67 1.65 5.54
N LEU A 268 1.14 0.65 4.84
CA LEU A 268 1.87 -0.18 3.88
C LEU A 268 1.29 0.06 2.50
N ALA A 269 2.10 0.64 1.60
CA ALA A 269 1.67 0.94 0.24
C ALA A 269 2.87 0.98 -0.72
N HIS A 270 2.60 1.20 -2.01
CA HIS A 270 3.66 1.45 -2.98
C HIS A 270 4.35 2.79 -2.71
N ASN A 271 5.64 2.89 -3.05
CA ASN A 271 6.42 4.12 -2.92
C ASN A 271 5.75 5.32 -3.60
N ALA A 272 5.10 5.10 -4.74
CA ALA A 272 4.39 6.14 -5.48
C ALA A 272 3.31 6.84 -4.65
N HIS A 273 2.62 6.11 -3.78
CA HIS A 273 1.54 6.66 -2.97
C HIS A 273 2.01 7.33 -1.68
N VAL A 274 3.09 6.82 -1.06
CA VAL A 274 3.52 7.29 0.27
C VAL A 274 4.56 8.42 0.24
N GLN A 275 5.18 8.68 -0.90
CA GLN A 275 6.18 9.75 -1.05
C GLN A 275 5.60 11.14 -0.80
N LYS A 276 6.46 12.06 -0.32
CA LYS A 276 6.10 13.45 0.03
C LYS A 276 6.17 14.43 -1.14
N THR A 277 6.64 13.99 -2.29
CA THR A 277 6.71 14.78 -3.52
C THR A 277 5.68 14.26 -4.53
N ALA A 278 5.26 15.12 -5.45
CA ALA A 278 4.52 14.66 -6.60
C ALA A 278 5.35 13.66 -7.40
N ASP A 279 4.71 12.71 -8.01
CA ASP A 279 5.36 11.90 -9.04
C ASP A 279 5.21 12.56 -10.42
N ALA A 280 5.61 11.84 -11.47
CA ALA A 280 5.51 12.37 -12.84
C ALA A 280 4.06 12.56 -13.32
N TYR A 281 3.08 12.00 -12.60
CA TYR A 281 1.69 11.96 -13.04
C TYR A 281 0.79 12.85 -12.19
N SER A 282 0.95 12.85 -10.87
CA SER A 282 -0.02 13.51 -10.00
C SER A 282 0.53 13.77 -8.60
N ARG A 283 -0.28 14.45 -7.82
CA ARG A 283 -0.11 14.63 -6.39
C ARG A 283 -0.40 13.32 -5.65
N THR A 284 0.49 12.91 -4.75
CA THR A 284 0.45 11.61 -4.08
C THR A 284 -0.38 11.63 -2.78
N MET A 285 -0.83 10.45 -2.32
CA MET A 285 -1.46 10.28 -1.02
C MET A 285 -0.58 10.86 0.11
N GLY A 286 0.74 10.61 0.07
CA GLY A 286 1.70 11.14 1.04
C GLY A 286 1.71 12.67 1.10
N GLN A 287 1.58 13.36 -0.04
CA GLN A 287 1.47 14.82 -0.05
C GLN A 287 0.15 15.33 0.56
N PHE A 288 -0.96 14.64 0.33
CA PHE A 288 -2.24 15.00 0.95
C PHE A 288 -2.17 14.80 2.48
N LEU A 289 -1.59 13.69 2.93
CA LEU A 289 -1.39 13.43 4.36
C LEU A 289 -0.43 14.45 4.99
N LEU A 290 0.70 14.73 4.34
CA LEU A 290 1.66 15.74 4.78
C LEU A 290 1.01 17.11 4.93
N GLN A 291 0.14 17.51 4.00
CA GLN A 291 -0.60 18.77 4.09
C GLN A 291 -1.60 18.77 5.25
N ALA A 292 -2.27 17.64 5.50
CA ALA A 292 -3.32 17.54 6.50
C ALA A 292 -2.81 17.54 7.94
N ILE A 293 -1.70 16.82 8.22
CA ILE A 293 -1.21 16.63 9.58
C ILE A 293 0.20 17.19 9.84
N GLY A 294 0.88 17.67 8.80
CA GLY A 294 2.21 18.31 8.91
C GLY A 294 3.40 17.35 8.97
N ALA A 295 4.59 17.91 8.69
CA ALA A 295 5.82 17.14 8.50
C ALA A 295 6.34 16.47 9.78
N MET A 296 5.94 16.93 10.95
CA MET A 296 6.31 16.30 12.24
C MET A 296 5.48 15.06 12.52
N GLN A 297 4.26 14.98 11.96
CA GLN A 297 3.30 13.92 12.23
C GLN A 297 3.30 12.83 11.12
N TYR A 298 3.56 13.22 9.87
CA TYR A 298 3.68 12.29 8.74
C TYR A 298 5.15 12.02 8.42
N ARG A 299 5.54 10.75 8.49
CA ARG A 299 6.87 10.26 8.11
C ARG A 299 6.73 9.14 7.09
N CYS A 300 7.72 9.02 6.21
CA CYS A 300 7.73 7.90 5.25
C CYS A 300 9.12 7.32 5.02
N ILE A 301 9.12 6.00 4.83
CA ILE A 301 10.29 5.18 4.47
C ILE A 301 10.09 4.67 3.05
N GLY A 302 11.05 4.91 2.16
CA GLY A 302 11.08 4.27 0.85
C GLY A 302 11.93 2.99 0.88
N LEU A 303 11.39 1.87 0.44
CA LEU A 303 12.18 0.65 0.21
C LEU A 303 12.63 0.62 -1.24
N THR A 304 13.92 0.39 -1.48
CA THR A 304 14.55 0.46 -2.81
C THR A 304 15.50 -0.70 -3.05
N THR A 305 15.74 -1.04 -4.33
CA THR A 305 16.71 -2.05 -4.75
C THR A 305 17.45 -1.65 -6.02
N SER A 306 18.70 -2.11 -6.19
CA SER A 306 19.47 -1.88 -7.41
C SER A 306 19.27 -2.98 -8.45
N ARG A 307 19.11 -4.23 -8.03
CA ARG A 307 19.07 -5.40 -8.91
C ARG A 307 18.33 -6.57 -8.31
N GLY A 308 18.10 -7.59 -9.13
CA GLY A 308 17.43 -8.83 -8.72
C GLY A 308 16.13 -9.05 -9.49
N PHE A 309 15.13 -9.59 -8.81
CA PHE A 309 13.87 -10.00 -9.40
C PHE A 309 12.69 -9.57 -8.53
N PHE A 310 11.51 -9.52 -9.14
CA PHE A 310 10.24 -9.29 -8.45
C PHE A 310 9.12 -10.12 -9.10
N THR A 311 8.10 -10.43 -8.34
CA THR A 311 6.88 -11.09 -8.83
C THR A 311 5.93 -10.05 -9.41
N ALA A 312 5.48 -10.29 -10.63
CA ALA A 312 4.47 -9.48 -11.30
C ALA A 312 3.79 -10.27 -12.42
N TYR A 313 2.64 -9.77 -12.90
CA TYR A 313 2.07 -10.27 -14.14
C TYR A 313 2.99 -9.91 -15.31
N ASN A 314 3.44 -10.94 -16.01
CA ASN A 314 4.29 -10.79 -17.18
C ASN A 314 3.42 -10.92 -18.45
N PRO A 315 3.21 -9.83 -19.21
CA PRO A 315 2.33 -9.85 -20.37
C PRO A 315 2.85 -10.69 -21.52
N GLN A 316 4.17 -10.91 -21.61
CA GLN A 316 4.78 -11.76 -22.65
C GLN A 316 4.55 -13.24 -22.36
N GLN A 317 4.51 -13.62 -21.09
CA GLN A 317 4.25 -14.99 -20.63
C GLN A 317 2.77 -15.23 -20.26
N GLN A 318 1.95 -14.19 -20.26
CA GLN A 318 0.53 -14.20 -19.88
C GLN A 318 0.26 -14.86 -18.51
N LYS A 319 1.19 -14.70 -17.57
CA LYS A 319 1.08 -15.26 -16.22
C LYS A 319 1.87 -14.44 -15.20
N ILE A 320 1.60 -14.68 -13.92
CA ILE A 320 2.40 -14.15 -12.83
C ILE A 320 3.71 -14.96 -12.75
N THR A 321 4.85 -14.26 -12.71
CA THR A 321 6.18 -14.86 -12.57
C THR A 321 6.99 -14.14 -11.51
N ALA A 322 7.86 -14.87 -10.80
CA ALA A 322 8.75 -14.34 -9.77
C ALA A 322 10.13 -13.93 -10.30
N THR A 323 10.34 -14.00 -11.60
CA THR A 323 11.64 -13.79 -12.24
C THR A 323 11.66 -12.58 -13.17
N ASN A 324 10.78 -11.61 -12.94
CA ASN A 324 10.83 -10.36 -13.69
C ASN A 324 12.04 -9.54 -13.22
N SER A 325 12.91 -9.17 -14.17
CA SER A 325 14.18 -8.54 -13.85
C SER A 325 14.03 -7.10 -13.39
N VAL A 326 14.73 -6.76 -12.33
CA VAL A 326 15.03 -5.39 -11.96
C VAL A 326 16.15 -4.91 -12.90
N ILE A 327 15.84 -3.95 -13.79
CA ILE A 327 16.81 -3.42 -14.77
C ILE A 327 17.96 -2.71 -14.03
N PRO A 328 19.25 -2.97 -14.35
CA PRO A 328 20.35 -2.26 -13.72
C PRO A 328 20.19 -0.74 -13.80
N PRO A 329 20.44 0.01 -12.73
CA PRO A 329 20.26 1.47 -12.74
C PRO A 329 21.34 2.16 -13.55
N HIS A 330 20.95 3.20 -14.29
CA HIS A 330 21.85 4.10 -15.00
C HIS A 330 22.39 5.19 -14.06
N SER A 331 23.43 5.90 -14.49
CA SER A 331 24.12 6.93 -13.68
C SER A 331 23.27 8.16 -13.35
N ASP A 332 22.10 8.32 -13.95
CA ASP A 332 21.11 9.34 -13.64
C ASP A 332 20.08 8.91 -12.59
N ALA A 333 20.17 7.65 -12.09
CA ALA A 333 19.27 7.12 -11.07
C ALA A 333 19.95 7.01 -9.70
N PHE A 334 19.20 7.27 -8.61
CA PHE A 334 19.70 7.18 -7.23
C PHE A 334 20.21 5.78 -6.89
N GLU A 335 19.56 4.72 -7.37
CA GLU A 335 19.94 3.34 -7.13
C GLU A 335 21.33 2.99 -7.69
N PHE A 336 21.79 3.70 -8.74
CA PHE A 336 23.16 3.58 -9.22
C PHE A 336 24.18 4.03 -8.18
N TYR A 337 23.93 5.14 -7.49
CA TYR A 337 24.80 5.64 -6.44
C TYR A 337 24.72 4.77 -5.19
N PHE A 338 23.55 4.27 -4.87
CA PHE A 338 23.34 3.33 -3.77
C PHE A 338 24.13 2.03 -3.98
N SER A 339 24.17 1.50 -5.20
CA SER A 339 24.96 0.30 -5.53
C SER A 339 26.47 0.49 -5.39
N LYS A 340 26.97 1.73 -5.25
CA LYS A 340 28.39 2.03 -5.00
C LYS A 340 28.71 2.16 -3.51
N ILE A 341 27.70 2.14 -2.65
CA ILE A 341 27.90 2.07 -1.21
C ILE A 341 28.16 0.61 -0.88
N ALA A 342 29.33 0.29 -0.32
CA ALA A 342 29.72 -1.09 0.02
C ALA A 342 28.97 -1.62 1.26
N LYS A 343 27.61 -1.56 1.22
CA LYS A 343 26.69 -2.00 2.26
C LYS A 343 25.48 -2.66 1.59
N PRO A 344 25.34 -3.99 1.64
CA PRO A 344 24.28 -4.70 0.93
C PRO A 344 22.87 -4.33 1.37
N ILE A 345 22.72 -3.96 2.65
CA ILE A 345 21.48 -3.49 3.24
C ILE A 345 21.81 -2.28 4.10
N PHE A 346 21.15 -1.16 3.89
CA PHE A 346 21.36 0.02 4.74
C PHE A 346 20.11 0.84 4.96
N PHE A 347 20.09 1.53 6.10
CA PHE A 347 19.15 2.56 6.47
C PHE A 347 19.79 3.92 6.24
N LEU A 348 19.10 4.83 5.55
CA LEU A 348 19.60 6.16 5.20
C LEU A 348 18.58 7.24 5.61
N PRO A 349 18.81 8.00 6.68
CA PRO A 349 18.08 9.24 6.94
C PRO A 349 18.40 10.28 5.85
N THR A 350 17.36 10.88 5.26
CA THR A 350 17.52 11.83 4.14
C THR A 350 17.64 13.29 4.58
N SER A 351 17.34 13.58 5.85
CA SER A 351 17.41 14.93 6.42
C SER A 351 18.78 15.55 6.21
N GLY A 352 18.78 16.77 5.66
CA GLY A 352 20.00 17.53 5.36
C GLY A 352 20.78 17.01 4.15
N MET A 353 20.23 16.03 3.39
CA MET A 353 20.90 15.48 2.20
C MET A 353 20.42 16.08 0.89
N THR A 354 19.28 16.73 0.89
CA THR A 354 18.70 17.34 -0.32
C THR A 354 19.62 18.38 -0.97
N ALA A 355 20.39 19.11 -0.15
CA ALA A 355 21.40 20.08 -0.61
C ALA A 355 22.69 19.44 -1.14
N LEU A 356 22.88 18.13 -0.92
CA LEU A 356 24.08 17.41 -1.38
C LEU A 356 23.94 16.83 -2.77
N ASN A 357 22.71 16.84 -3.33
CA ASN A 357 22.52 16.38 -4.69
C ASN A 357 23.10 17.45 -5.64
N PRO A 358 24.19 17.15 -6.35
CA PRO A 358 24.81 18.12 -7.28
C PRO A 358 23.86 18.42 -8.44
N ASP A 359 24.00 19.60 -9.09
CA ASP A 359 23.18 19.99 -10.25
C ASP A 359 23.24 18.97 -11.39
N SER A 360 24.31 18.19 -11.49
CA SER A 360 24.51 17.07 -12.41
C SER A 360 24.31 15.69 -11.76
N GLY A 361 23.70 15.62 -10.60
CA GLY A 361 23.47 14.37 -9.85
C GLY A 361 22.27 13.59 -10.38
N PRO A 362 21.90 12.50 -9.66
CA PRO A 362 20.74 11.69 -10.06
C PRO A 362 19.46 12.53 -9.99
N ASP A 363 18.67 12.45 -11.05
CA ASP A 363 17.35 13.07 -11.16
C ASP A 363 16.24 12.04 -11.38
N LYS A 364 16.57 10.74 -11.26
CA LYS A 364 15.64 9.62 -11.43
C LYS A 364 15.73 8.62 -10.29
N TYR A 365 14.63 7.93 -10.06
CA TYR A 365 14.57 6.78 -9.18
C TYR A 365 13.54 5.76 -9.70
N ARG A 366 13.64 4.52 -9.24
CA ARG A 366 12.79 3.43 -9.71
C ARG A 366 11.43 3.42 -9.02
N LEU A 367 10.39 3.24 -9.85
CA LEU A 367 9.05 2.82 -9.43
C LEU A 367 8.57 1.71 -10.36
N LEU A 368 8.14 0.59 -9.78
CA LEU A 368 7.65 -0.57 -10.49
C LEU A 368 6.16 -0.74 -10.19
N PRO A 369 5.26 -0.23 -11.03
CA PRO A 369 3.82 -0.39 -10.84
C PRO A 369 3.40 -1.85 -11.02
N TYR A 370 2.11 -2.11 -10.97
CA TYR A 370 1.56 -3.42 -11.34
C TYR A 370 2.03 -3.84 -12.75
N GLY A 371 2.60 -5.03 -12.86
CA GLY A 371 3.14 -5.55 -14.11
C GLY A 371 4.62 -5.25 -14.35
N VAL A 372 5.08 -5.48 -15.58
CA VAL A 372 6.48 -5.35 -15.99
C VAL A 372 6.62 -4.19 -16.98
N PRO A 373 6.95 -2.97 -16.52
CA PRO A 373 7.07 -1.82 -17.41
C PRO A 373 8.36 -1.88 -18.23
N LYS A 374 8.33 -1.32 -19.43
CA LYS A 374 9.52 -1.13 -20.27
C LYS A 374 10.52 -0.15 -19.63
N ASN A 375 10.02 0.91 -19.00
CA ASN A 375 10.82 1.87 -18.24
C ASN A 375 10.49 1.72 -16.75
N GLN A 376 11.52 1.52 -15.95
CA GLN A 376 11.40 1.33 -14.50
C GLN A 376 11.72 2.61 -13.70
N PHE A 377 12.09 3.70 -14.35
CA PHE A 377 12.57 4.91 -13.70
C PHE A 377 11.66 6.10 -14.02
N ILE A 378 11.43 6.92 -13.00
CA ILE A 378 10.74 8.20 -13.12
C ILE A 378 11.69 9.33 -12.73
N ARG A 379 11.41 10.54 -13.20
CA ARG A 379 12.10 11.74 -12.74
C ARG A 379 11.66 12.16 -11.35
N GLY A 380 12.61 12.58 -10.54
CA GLY A 380 12.38 13.08 -9.20
C GLY A 380 13.60 12.96 -8.30
N ASN A 381 13.52 13.56 -7.12
CA ASN A 381 14.57 13.50 -6.12
C ASN A 381 14.17 12.56 -4.98
N LEU A 382 14.74 11.38 -4.95
CA LEU A 382 14.43 10.35 -3.94
C LEU A 382 14.71 10.82 -2.50
N LEU A 383 15.73 11.68 -2.30
CA LEU A 383 16.07 12.21 -0.98
C LEU A 383 15.07 13.26 -0.47
N GLN A 384 14.26 13.83 -1.36
CA GLN A 384 13.14 14.72 -1.00
C GLN A 384 11.83 13.95 -0.82
N ALA A 385 11.70 12.84 -1.56
CA ALA A 385 10.48 12.04 -1.58
C ALA A 385 10.22 11.30 -0.26
N PHE A 386 11.28 10.91 0.47
CA PHE A 386 11.17 10.12 1.69
C PHE A 386 11.98 10.74 2.83
N ASP A 387 11.57 10.52 4.09
CA ASP A 387 12.34 10.87 5.29
C ASP A 387 13.49 9.90 5.52
N TYR A 388 13.26 8.65 5.14
CA TYR A 388 14.20 7.55 5.29
C TYR A 388 14.16 6.65 4.07
N ILE A 389 15.29 6.05 3.73
CA ILE A 389 15.40 5.03 2.69
C ILE A 389 15.99 3.78 3.32
N ILE A 390 15.42 2.63 3.04
CA ILE A 390 16.08 1.35 3.25
C ILE A 390 16.39 0.78 1.88
N HIS A 391 17.66 0.65 1.60
CA HIS A 391 18.15 0.06 0.36
C HIS A 391 18.59 -1.38 0.58
N ILE A 392 18.16 -2.25 -0.33
CA ILE A 392 18.49 -3.67 -0.35
C ILE A 392 19.08 -3.94 -1.73
N GLU A 393 20.39 -4.18 -1.80
CA GLU A 393 21.13 -4.24 -3.06
C GLU A 393 20.60 -5.29 -4.03
N ASN A 394 20.21 -6.46 -3.54
CA ASN A 394 19.74 -7.56 -4.37
C ASN A 394 18.46 -8.16 -3.81
N THR A 395 17.46 -8.32 -4.67
CA THR A 395 16.12 -8.79 -4.28
C THR A 395 15.65 -9.99 -5.12
N THR A 396 14.64 -10.68 -4.59
CA THR A 396 13.99 -11.83 -5.22
C THR A 396 12.47 -11.60 -5.28
N GLY A 397 11.81 -12.30 -6.20
CA GLY A 397 10.36 -12.30 -6.24
C GLY A 397 9.74 -12.99 -5.02
N ASN A 398 8.60 -12.47 -4.56
CA ASN A 398 7.85 -13.09 -3.47
C ASN A 398 7.22 -14.43 -3.89
N LYS A 399 6.81 -15.22 -2.91
CA LYS A 399 6.17 -16.53 -3.09
C LYS A 399 4.65 -16.38 -3.28
N SER A 400 4.27 -15.85 -4.45
CA SER A 400 2.86 -15.70 -4.81
C SER A 400 2.13 -17.05 -4.87
N PHE A 401 0.86 -17.08 -4.51
CA PHE A 401 -0.02 -18.25 -4.63
C PHE A 401 -0.29 -18.68 -6.09
N TYR A 402 0.08 -17.84 -7.03
CA TYR A 402 -0.07 -18.08 -8.47
C TYR A 402 1.19 -18.64 -9.17
N LEU A 403 2.26 -18.91 -8.42
CA LEU A 403 3.46 -19.53 -8.95
C LEU A 403 3.28 -21.07 -8.97
N HIS A 404 3.19 -21.62 -10.16
CA HIS A 404 3.13 -23.06 -10.41
C HIS A 404 4.31 -23.52 -11.23
#